data_8121a77fd4096df87abfb55772c7729e
#
_entry.id   8121a77fd4096df87abfb55772c7729e
#
_cell.length_a   1.000
_cell.length_b   1.000
_cell.length_c   1.000
_cell.angle_alpha   90.00
_cell.angle_beta   90.00
_cell.angle_gamma   90.00
#
_symmetry.space_group_name_H-M   'P 1'
#
loop_
_entity.id
_entity.type
_entity.pdbx_description
1 polymer ?
#
loop_
_entity_poly.entity_id
_entity_poly.type
_entity_poly.pdbx_seq_one_letter_code
_entity_poly.pdbx_strand_id
1 'polypeptide(L)'
;KNELNVKKVTIDRNEKDWVHLVCKPNYAILGPRFQDKITEIVEFIENLPQNEIIAFVNNAKIDFNNTKLSLDEVYITRESIDIKNKSLLSSTNFSVHLSTELTDELIGERIARELVSLIQNKRKEKNLNITDRIIISLNVDGKINRDSVEKHSDYIKRETLCTKLEWVENETNTNLLNFKVYLDLKKN
;
A
#
# COMPACT_ATOMS: atom_id res chain seq x y z
N LYS A 1 5.97 -0.07 11.62
CA LYS A 1 5.82 -1.20 10.67
C LYS A 1 4.57 -2.02 10.97
N ASN A 2 4.37 -2.43 12.21
CA ASN A 2 3.27 -3.34 12.60
C ASN A 2 1.88 -2.70 12.41
N GLU A 3 1.71 -1.43 12.71
CA GLU A 3 0.46 -0.69 12.55
C GLU A 3 0.11 -0.46 11.06
N LEU A 4 1.11 -0.31 10.22
CA LEU A 4 0.94 -0.06 8.77
C LEU A 4 0.86 -1.35 7.96
N ASN A 5 1.08 -2.51 8.57
CA ASN A 5 1.13 -3.83 7.91
C ASN A 5 2.05 -3.86 6.67
N VAL A 6 3.21 -3.22 6.76
CA VAL A 6 4.22 -3.19 5.70
C VAL A 6 5.50 -3.92 6.12
N LYS A 7 6.14 -4.61 5.20
CA LYS A 7 7.40 -5.34 5.44
C LYS A 7 8.56 -4.42 5.72
N LYS A 8 8.69 -3.36 4.94
CA LYS A 8 9.82 -2.44 4.99
C LYS A 8 9.36 -1.01 4.86
N VAL A 9 9.94 -0.13 5.64
CA VAL A 9 9.85 1.32 5.48
C VAL A 9 11.25 1.83 5.21
N THR A 10 11.43 2.55 4.14
CA THR A 10 12.68 3.22 3.75
C THR A 10 12.43 4.71 3.71
N ILE A 11 13.39 5.49 4.19
CA ILE A 11 13.39 6.95 4.02
C ILE A 11 14.37 7.23 2.89
N ASP A 12 13.85 7.78 1.80
CA ASP A 12 14.65 8.24 0.67
C ASP A 12 14.66 9.76 0.68
N ARG A 13 15.85 10.35 0.45
CA ARG A 13 16.03 11.79 0.33
C ARG A 13 16.14 12.24 -1.13
N ASN A 14 16.17 11.29 -2.06
CA ASN A 14 16.25 11.54 -3.50
C ASN A 14 14.94 11.09 -4.18
N GLU A 15 13.95 11.99 -4.19
CA GLU A 15 12.64 11.68 -4.79
C GLU A 15 12.65 11.69 -6.33
N LYS A 16 13.75 12.13 -6.98
CA LYS A 16 13.85 12.31 -8.44
C LYS A 16 13.63 11.03 -9.25
N ASP A 17 13.92 9.87 -8.65
CA ASP A 17 13.85 8.58 -9.35
C ASP A 17 12.42 8.03 -9.42
N TRP A 18 11.47 8.58 -8.65
CA TRP A 18 10.12 8.05 -8.53
C TRP A 18 9.01 9.11 -8.49
N VAL A 19 9.39 10.41 -8.43
CA VAL A 19 8.47 11.55 -8.44
C VAL A 19 8.93 12.57 -9.48
N HIS A 20 7.99 13.09 -10.25
CA HIS A 20 8.18 14.33 -10.99
C HIS A 20 7.28 15.43 -10.43
N LEU A 21 7.77 16.66 -10.50
CA LEU A 21 7.03 17.84 -10.07
C LEU A 21 6.21 18.37 -11.25
N VAL A 22 4.97 18.72 -10.97
CA VAL A 22 4.09 19.40 -11.92
C VAL A 22 3.74 20.75 -11.35
N CYS A 23 3.98 21.81 -12.15
CA CYS A 23 3.66 23.17 -11.79
C CYS A 23 2.36 23.59 -12.49
N LYS A 24 1.38 24.08 -11.73
CA LYS A 24 0.09 24.54 -12.25
C LYS A 24 -0.16 25.98 -11.82
N PRO A 25 -0.74 26.82 -12.68
CA PRO A 25 -1.03 28.22 -12.35
C PRO A 25 -2.10 28.37 -11.26
N ASN A 26 -1.89 29.32 -10.37
CA ASN A 26 -2.92 29.78 -9.44
C ASN A 26 -3.70 30.93 -10.08
N TYR A 27 -4.76 30.60 -10.80
CA TYR A 27 -5.56 31.58 -11.54
C TYR A 27 -6.16 32.69 -10.65
N ALA A 28 -6.42 32.40 -9.37
CA ALA A 28 -7.00 33.37 -8.46
C ALA A 28 -6.02 34.55 -8.20
N ILE A 29 -4.72 34.27 -8.22
CA ILE A 29 -3.69 35.29 -8.02
C ILE A 29 -3.18 35.84 -9.36
N LEU A 30 -2.92 34.95 -10.32
CA LEU A 30 -2.36 35.34 -11.63
C LEU A 30 -3.35 36.14 -12.51
N GLY A 31 -4.65 35.78 -12.46
CA GLY A 31 -5.67 36.44 -13.28
C GLY A 31 -5.71 37.96 -13.10
N PRO A 32 -5.92 38.48 -11.86
CA PRO A 32 -5.92 39.92 -11.62
C PRO A 32 -4.59 40.60 -11.92
N ARG A 33 -3.46 39.90 -11.75
CA ARG A 33 -2.12 40.45 -11.93
C ARG A 33 -1.70 40.55 -13.37
N PHE A 34 -2.04 39.58 -14.22
CA PHE A 34 -1.51 39.49 -15.60
C PHE A 34 -2.57 39.74 -16.69
N GLN A 35 -3.86 39.74 -16.35
CA GLN A 35 -4.98 40.11 -17.24
C GLN A 35 -4.78 39.60 -18.70
N ASP A 36 -4.49 40.49 -19.63
CA ASP A 36 -4.32 40.15 -21.06
C ASP A 36 -3.15 39.23 -21.36
N LYS A 37 -2.18 39.11 -20.44
CA LYS A 37 -0.99 38.23 -20.57
C LYS A 37 -1.15 36.88 -19.85
N ILE A 38 -2.35 36.59 -19.35
CA ILE A 38 -2.58 35.37 -18.56
C ILE A 38 -2.26 34.10 -19.35
N THR A 39 -2.58 34.06 -20.64
CA THR A 39 -2.33 32.90 -21.50
C THR A 39 -0.83 32.59 -21.63
N GLU A 40 0.01 33.63 -21.85
CA GLU A 40 1.44 33.44 -22.00
C GLU A 40 2.11 32.95 -20.72
N ILE A 41 1.65 33.43 -19.56
CA ILE A 41 2.21 33.00 -18.27
C ILE A 41 1.75 31.60 -17.87
N VAL A 42 0.53 31.23 -18.18
CA VAL A 42 0.00 29.88 -17.98
C VAL A 42 0.83 28.89 -18.81
N GLU A 43 1.02 29.17 -20.11
CA GLU A 43 1.84 28.33 -20.99
C GLU A 43 3.28 28.19 -20.48
N PHE A 44 3.88 29.28 -20.00
CA PHE A 44 5.20 29.24 -19.38
C PHE A 44 5.24 28.33 -18.15
N ILE A 45 4.28 28.47 -17.22
CA ILE A 45 4.23 27.71 -15.97
C ILE A 45 4.02 26.21 -16.25
N GLU A 46 3.11 25.86 -17.16
CA GLU A 46 2.77 24.48 -17.47
C GLU A 46 3.87 23.74 -18.23
N ASN A 47 4.73 24.49 -18.95
CA ASN A 47 5.86 23.91 -19.71
C ASN A 47 7.21 24.02 -18.98
N LEU A 48 7.23 24.38 -17.69
CA LEU A 48 8.48 24.44 -16.92
C LEU A 48 9.15 23.06 -16.83
N PRO A 49 10.43 22.97 -17.20
CA PRO A 49 11.18 21.73 -17.06
C PRO A 49 11.48 21.41 -15.59
N GLN A 50 11.70 20.13 -15.27
CA GLN A 50 11.87 19.64 -13.89
C GLN A 50 12.96 20.37 -13.11
N ASN A 51 14.10 20.65 -13.74
CA ASN A 51 15.21 21.36 -13.12
C ASN A 51 14.83 22.80 -12.74
N GLU A 52 14.00 23.47 -13.54
CA GLU A 52 13.52 24.81 -13.26
C GLU A 52 12.45 24.82 -12.16
N ILE A 53 11.53 23.83 -12.14
CA ILE A 53 10.57 23.68 -11.04
C ILE A 53 11.32 23.44 -9.72
N ILE A 54 12.36 22.60 -9.71
CA ILE A 54 13.19 22.36 -8.52
C ILE A 54 13.90 23.64 -8.07
N ALA A 55 14.46 24.39 -9.03
CA ALA A 55 15.11 25.68 -8.74
C ALA A 55 14.09 26.69 -8.20
N PHE A 56 12.89 26.72 -8.75
CA PHE A 56 11.80 27.58 -8.29
C PHE A 56 11.40 27.25 -6.84
N VAL A 57 11.25 25.98 -6.50
CA VAL A 57 10.97 25.55 -5.11
C VAL A 57 12.07 26.02 -4.16
N ASN A 58 13.35 25.85 -4.55
CA ASN A 58 14.49 26.19 -3.70
C ASN A 58 14.70 27.70 -3.53
N ASN A 59 14.46 28.48 -4.59
CA ASN A 59 14.71 29.93 -4.62
C ASN A 59 13.47 30.75 -4.28
N ALA A 60 12.29 30.11 -4.16
CA ALA A 60 10.99 30.73 -3.96
C ALA A 60 10.55 31.74 -5.03
N LYS A 61 11.33 31.91 -6.11
CA LYS A 61 11.05 32.84 -7.21
C LYS A 61 11.57 32.28 -8.53
N ILE A 62 10.87 32.61 -9.62
CA ILE A 62 11.28 32.35 -11.00
C ILE A 62 11.04 33.61 -11.85
N ASP A 63 11.89 33.86 -12.85
CA ASP A 63 11.77 35.03 -13.72
C ASP A 63 10.95 34.67 -14.98
N PHE A 64 9.94 35.49 -15.26
CA PHE A 64 9.16 35.46 -16.49
C PHE A 64 9.12 36.85 -17.09
N ASN A 65 9.78 37.06 -18.25
CA ASN A 65 9.78 38.33 -18.99
C ASN A 65 10.04 39.57 -18.09
N ASN A 66 11.12 39.55 -17.29
CA ASN A 66 11.49 40.57 -16.30
C ASN A 66 10.49 40.71 -15.12
N THR A 67 9.55 39.83 -14.99
CA THR A 67 8.62 39.76 -13.85
C THR A 67 8.94 38.54 -13.00
N LYS A 68 9.05 38.74 -11.69
CA LYS A 68 9.26 37.60 -10.75
C LYS A 68 7.95 37.00 -10.35
N LEU A 69 7.83 35.68 -10.50
CA LEU A 69 6.76 34.88 -9.94
C LEU A 69 7.20 34.31 -8.61
N SER A 70 6.29 34.21 -7.68
CA SER A 70 6.46 33.63 -6.35
C SER A 70 5.70 32.30 -6.21
N LEU A 71 6.01 31.51 -5.18
CA LEU A 71 5.43 30.19 -4.99
C LEU A 71 3.90 30.20 -4.71
N ASP A 72 3.37 31.28 -4.17
CA ASP A 72 1.93 31.46 -3.95
C ASP A 72 1.12 31.64 -5.23
N GLU A 73 1.78 31.97 -6.34
CA GLU A 73 1.18 32.15 -7.66
C GLU A 73 1.05 30.84 -8.44
N VAL A 74 1.56 29.73 -7.89
CA VAL A 74 1.52 28.41 -8.51
C VAL A 74 1.14 27.32 -7.51
N TYR A 75 0.64 26.20 -8.03
CA TYR A 75 0.50 24.96 -7.29
C TYR A 75 1.55 23.98 -7.79
N ILE A 76 2.41 23.49 -6.89
CA ILE A 76 3.40 22.47 -7.21
C ILE A 76 2.93 21.16 -6.62
N THR A 77 2.64 20.20 -7.50
CA THR A 77 2.20 18.85 -7.14
C THR A 77 3.27 17.82 -7.46
N ARG A 78 3.27 16.72 -6.75
CA ARG A 78 4.15 15.59 -6.96
C ARG A 78 3.38 14.46 -7.59
N GLU A 79 3.82 14.00 -8.75
CA GLU A 79 3.22 12.89 -9.47
C GLU A 79 4.19 11.72 -9.57
N SER A 80 3.68 10.49 -9.53
CA SER A 80 4.53 9.29 -9.64
C SER A 80 4.97 9.09 -11.08
N ILE A 81 6.26 8.78 -11.27
CA ILE A 81 6.82 8.42 -12.58
C ILE A 81 6.30 7.04 -13.03
N ASP A 82 6.10 6.11 -12.10
CA ASP A 82 5.59 4.77 -12.37
C ASP A 82 4.30 4.50 -11.61
N ILE A 83 3.20 4.37 -12.37
CA ILE A 83 1.84 4.27 -11.83
C ILE A 83 1.41 2.80 -11.59
N LYS A 84 2.06 1.81 -12.23
CA LYS A 84 1.49 0.45 -12.34
C LYS A 84 1.34 -0.32 -11.03
N ASN A 85 2.27 -0.17 -10.06
CA ASN A 85 2.27 -0.95 -8.82
C ASN A 85 2.50 -0.10 -7.57
N LYS A 86 2.25 1.21 -7.65
CA LYS A 86 2.63 2.14 -6.60
C LYS A 86 1.55 3.18 -6.39
N SER A 87 1.24 3.46 -5.13
CA SER A 87 0.38 4.56 -4.74
C SER A 87 1.22 5.67 -4.14
N LEU A 88 1.10 6.88 -4.68
CA LEU A 88 1.77 8.06 -4.19
C LEU A 88 0.76 8.94 -3.44
N LEU A 89 1.08 9.26 -2.20
CA LEU A 89 0.45 10.34 -1.44
C LEU A 89 1.51 11.40 -1.18
N SER A 90 1.22 12.63 -1.54
CA SER A 90 2.15 13.74 -1.37
C SER A 90 1.55 14.84 -0.52
N SER A 91 2.42 15.50 0.23
CA SER A 91 2.15 16.75 0.92
C SER A 91 3.19 17.79 0.50
N THR A 92 3.12 19.00 1.05
CA THR A 92 4.07 20.07 0.71
C THR A 92 5.55 19.68 0.96
N ASN A 93 5.81 18.90 2.01
CA ASN A 93 7.16 18.65 2.51
C ASN A 93 7.65 17.21 2.33
N PHE A 94 6.76 16.26 2.04
CA PHE A 94 7.13 14.86 1.87
C PHE A 94 6.14 14.12 0.98
N SER A 95 6.59 13.02 0.42
CA SER A 95 5.76 12.07 -0.33
C SER A 95 5.89 10.69 0.27
N VAL A 96 4.80 9.93 0.27
CA VAL A 96 4.76 8.54 0.69
C VAL A 96 4.45 7.68 -0.52
N HIS A 97 5.32 6.74 -0.79
CA HIS A 97 5.20 5.83 -1.90
C HIS A 97 4.99 4.40 -1.40
N LEU A 98 3.87 3.78 -1.77
CA LEU A 98 3.56 2.41 -1.40
C LEU A 98 3.71 1.49 -2.61
N SER A 99 4.60 0.49 -2.52
CA SER A 99 4.60 -0.61 -3.49
C SER A 99 3.39 -1.49 -3.23
N THR A 100 2.54 -1.65 -4.26
CA THR A 100 1.34 -2.49 -4.24
C THR A 100 1.55 -3.82 -4.96
N GLU A 101 2.79 -4.13 -5.34
CA GLU A 101 3.13 -5.41 -5.96
C GLU A 101 2.96 -6.55 -4.94
N LEU A 102 2.09 -7.50 -5.28
CA LEU A 102 1.82 -8.68 -4.48
C LEU A 102 2.72 -9.83 -4.96
N THR A 103 3.71 -10.18 -4.15
CA THR A 103 4.51 -11.38 -4.38
C THR A 103 3.79 -12.63 -3.85
N ASP A 104 4.13 -13.81 -4.37
CA ASP A 104 3.59 -15.09 -3.88
C ASP A 104 3.83 -15.27 -2.37
N GLU A 105 4.92 -14.74 -1.85
CA GLU A 105 5.22 -14.74 -0.42
C GLU A 105 4.22 -13.91 0.38
N LEU A 106 3.89 -12.71 -0.08
CA LEU A 106 2.90 -11.85 0.57
C LEU A 106 1.49 -12.44 0.49
N ILE A 107 1.16 -13.09 -0.64
CA ILE A 107 -0.10 -13.82 -0.79
C ILE A 107 -0.16 -14.99 0.20
N GLY A 108 0.89 -15.79 0.31
CA GLY A 108 0.97 -16.90 1.25
C GLY A 108 0.83 -16.46 2.72
N GLU A 109 1.49 -15.36 3.10
CA GLU A 109 1.32 -14.78 4.44
C GLU A 109 -0.10 -14.29 4.71
N ARG A 110 -0.75 -13.69 3.72
CA ARG A 110 -2.14 -13.27 3.83
C ARG A 110 -3.04 -14.47 4.07
N ILE A 111 -2.88 -15.56 3.29
CA ILE A 111 -3.63 -16.81 3.46
C ILE A 111 -3.45 -17.35 4.89
N ALA A 112 -2.23 -17.40 5.40
CA ALA A 112 -1.94 -17.89 6.74
C ALA A 112 -2.62 -17.04 7.83
N ARG A 113 -2.61 -15.70 7.71
CA ARG A 113 -3.26 -14.79 8.67
C ARG A 113 -4.78 -14.95 8.67
N GLU A 114 -5.38 -15.04 7.48
CA GLU A 114 -6.83 -15.23 7.35
C GLU A 114 -7.24 -16.59 7.92
N LEU A 115 -6.44 -17.64 7.69
CA LEU A 115 -6.68 -18.95 8.27
C LEU A 115 -6.59 -18.92 9.81
N VAL A 116 -5.58 -18.22 10.37
CA VAL A 116 -5.50 -18.01 11.83
C VAL A 116 -6.77 -17.31 12.36
N SER A 117 -7.22 -16.25 11.67
CA SER A 117 -8.47 -15.56 12.05
C SER A 117 -9.69 -16.49 12.03
N LEU A 118 -9.81 -17.30 10.98
CA LEU A 118 -10.89 -18.29 10.87
C LEU A 118 -10.83 -19.33 12.00
N ILE A 119 -9.64 -19.84 12.33
CA ILE A 119 -9.43 -20.78 13.43
C ILE A 119 -9.82 -20.13 14.77
N GLN A 120 -9.42 -18.88 15.02
CA GLN A 120 -9.76 -18.17 16.26
C GLN A 120 -11.28 -17.96 16.40
N ASN A 121 -11.97 -17.66 15.29
CA ASN A 121 -13.43 -17.58 15.28
C ASN A 121 -14.06 -18.95 15.58
N LYS A 122 -13.55 -20.01 14.98
CA LYS A 122 -14.02 -21.37 15.23
C LYS A 122 -13.79 -21.83 16.67
N ARG A 123 -12.69 -21.41 17.30
CA ARG A 123 -12.43 -21.61 18.74
C ARG A 123 -13.52 -20.98 19.60
N LYS A 124 -13.92 -19.73 19.29
CA LYS A 124 -15.01 -19.03 19.99
C LYS A 124 -16.35 -19.75 19.83
N GLU A 125 -16.70 -20.17 18.61
CA GLU A 125 -17.91 -20.93 18.33
C GLU A 125 -17.99 -22.23 19.14
N LYS A 126 -16.85 -22.89 19.34
CA LYS A 126 -16.73 -24.12 20.13
C LYS A 126 -16.53 -23.88 21.63
N ASN A 127 -16.61 -22.64 22.10
CA ASN A 127 -16.39 -22.25 23.51
C ASN A 127 -15.06 -22.76 24.09
N LEU A 128 -13.98 -22.80 23.28
CA LEU A 128 -12.67 -23.20 23.74
C LEU A 128 -12.01 -22.07 24.53
N ASN A 129 -11.32 -22.42 25.63
CA ASN A 129 -10.54 -21.44 26.38
C ASN A 129 -9.32 -20.93 25.58
N ILE A 130 -8.84 -19.75 25.92
CA ILE A 130 -7.68 -19.15 25.25
C ILE A 130 -6.44 -20.05 25.35
N THR A 131 -6.28 -20.75 26.46
CA THR A 131 -5.15 -21.65 26.76
C THR A 131 -5.31 -23.08 26.24
N ASP A 132 -6.50 -23.45 25.73
CA ASP A 132 -6.75 -24.80 25.23
C ASP A 132 -5.85 -25.09 24.02
N ARG A 133 -5.18 -26.23 24.05
CA ARG A 133 -4.46 -26.76 22.89
C ARG A 133 -5.41 -27.51 21.99
N ILE A 134 -5.20 -27.41 20.67
CA ILE A 134 -6.11 -27.97 19.67
C ILE A 134 -5.37 -28.82 18.64
N ILE A 135 -6.15 -29.74 18.06
CA ILE A 135 -5.81 -30.42 16.80
C ILE A 135 -6.69 -29.80 15.72
N ILE A 136 -6.10 -29.47 14.60
CA ILE A 136 -6.77 -28.88 13.44
C ILE A 136 -6.87 -29.92 12.34
N SER A 137 -8.09 -30.22 11.88
CA SER A 137 -8.35 -30.98 10.65
C SER A 137 -8.69 -29.98 9.54
N LEU A 138 -7.90 -29.98 8.47
CA LEU A 138 -7.95 -28.98 7.40
C LEU A 138 -7.98 -29.63 6.02
N ASN A 139 -8.78 -29.08 5.11
CA ASN A 139 -8.64 -29.22 3.67
C ASN A 139 -8.71 -27.84 3.03
N VAL A 140 -7.98 -27.63 1.94
CA VAL A 140 -7.87 -26.33 1.25
C VAL A 140 -7.94 -26.56 -0.24
N ASP A 141 -8.83 -25.83 -0.91
CA ASP A 141 -8.95 -25.89 -2.36
C ASP A 141 -7.70 -25.28 -3.04
N GLY A 142 -7.20 -26.01 -4.01
CA GLY A 142 -6.09 -25.57 -4.86
C GLY A 142 -4.70 -25.82 -4.27
N LYS A 143 -3.82 -26.36 -5.10
CA LYS A 143 -2.43 -26.72 -4.71
C LYS A 143 -1.66 -25.54 -4.16
N ILE A 144 -1.73 -24.37 -4.81
CA ILE A 144 -0.99 -23.16 -4.42
C ILE A 144 -1.38 -22.70 -3.01
N ASN A 145 -2.67 -22.76 -2.68
CA ASN A 145 -3.18 -22.39 -1.37
C ASN A 145 -2.71 -23.37 -0.30
N ARG A 146 -2.74 -24.69 -0.62
CA ARG A 146 -2.22 -25.74 0.25
C ARG A 146 -0.73 -25.57 0.54
N ASP A 147 0.09 -25.38 -0.49
CA ASP A 147 1.52 -25.15 -0.37
C ASP A 147 1.82 -23.91 0.51
N SER A 148 1.01 -22.85 0.37
CA SER A 148 1.09 -21.65 1.20
C SER A 148 0.82 -21.95 2.67
N VAL A 149 -0.20 -22.74 2.99
CA VAL A 149 -0.53 -23.15 4.36
C VAL A 149 0.57 -24.03 4.93
N GLU A 150 1.13 -24.96 4.16
CA GLU A 150 2.23 -25.81 4.59
C GLU A 150 3.48 -24.99 4.92
N LYS A 151 3.84 -24.05 4.05
CA LYS A 151 4.99 -23.13 4.24
C LYS A 151 4.86 -22.32 5.53
N HIS A 152 3.65 -21.92 5.91
CA HIS A 152 3.36 -21.11 7.08
C HIS A 152 2.81 -21.90 8.27
N SER A 153 2.92 -23.25 8.26
CA SER A 153 2.31 -24.13 9.27
C SER A 153 2.81 -23.84 10.70
N ASP A 154 4.08 -23.50 10.89
CA ASP A 154 4.63 -23.16 12.21
C ASP A 154 4.04 -21.86 12.77
N TYR A 155 3.86 -20.86 11.91
CA TYR A 155 3.17 -19.63 12.27
C TYR A 155 1.72 -19.92 12.70
N ILE A 156 0.97 -20.67 11.89
CA ILE A 156 -0.43 -21.04 12.17
C ILE A 156 -0.52 -21.80 13.50
N LYS A 157 0.32 -22.81 13.72
CA LYS A 157 0.34 -23.60 14.97
C LYS A 157 0.61 -22.75 16.20
N ARG A 158 1.58 -21.85 16.11
CA ARG A 158 1.95 -20.95 17.21
C ARG A 158 0.81 -19.99 17.57
N GLU A 159 0.22 -19.33 16.59
CA GLU A 159 -0.82 -18.32 16.81
C GLU A 159 -2.17 -18.94 17.26
N THR A 160 -2.37 -20.24 17.04
CA THR A 160 -3.62 -20.92 17.36
C THR A 160 -3.51 -21.92 18.51
N LEU A 161 -2.33 -22.09 19.09
CA LEU A 161 -2.00 -23.16 20.07
C LEU A 161 -2.29 -24.56 19.53
N CYS A 162 -2.11 -24.76 18.23
CA CYS A 162 -2.32 -26.02 17.56
C CYS A 162 -1.13 -26.96 17.81
N THR A 163 -1.42 -28.16 18.32
CA THR A 163 -0.43 -29.21 18.54
C THR A 163 -0.21 -30.07 17.31
N LYS A 164 -1.27 -30.25 16.49
CA LYS A 164 -1.23 -31.07 15.29
C LYS A 164 -2.15 -30.48 14.22
N LEU A 165 -1.64 -30.31 13.00
CA LEU A 165 -2.40 -29.97 11.82
C LEU A 165 -2.50 -31.23 10.94
N GLU A 166 -3.72 -31.69 10.68
CA GLU A 166 -4.03 -32.89 9.92
C GLU A 166 -4.73 -32.52 8.62
N TRP A 167 -4.20 -32.99 7.50
CA TRP A 167 -4.86 -32.87 6.22
C TRP A 167 -5.93 -33.96 6.08
N VAL A 168 -7.13 -33.56 5.67
CA VAL A 168 -8.28 -34.46 5.47
C VAL A 168 -8.86 -34.25 4.07
N GLU A 169 -9.64 -35.23 3.58
CA GLU A 169 -10.27 -35.18 2.25
C GLU A 169 -11.76 -34.81 2.33
N ASN A 170 -12.13 -33.99 3.31
CA ASN A 170 -13.49 -33.54 3.47
C ASN A 170 -13.83 -32.41 2.48
N GLU A 171 -15.10 -32.29 2.09
CA GLU A 171 -15.57 -31.22 1.22
C GLU A 171 -15.33 -29.85 1.83
N THR A 172 -14.78 -28.95 1.01
CA THR A 172 -14.52 -27.57 1.39
C THR A 172 -15.82 -26.75 1.29
N ASN A 173 -16.26 -26.18 2.40
CA ASN A 173 -17.56 -25.50 2.51
C ASN A 173 -17.50 -24.09 3.11
N THR A 174 -16.37 -23.70 3.64
CA THR A 174 -16.14 -22.37 4.26
C THR A 174 -15.33 -21.50 3.33
N ASN A 175 -15.81 -20.30 3.03
CA ASN A 175 -15.09 -19.35 2.20
C ASN A 175 -13.91 -18.74 2.99
N LEU A 176 -12.75 -18.74 2.35
CA LEU A 176 -11.55 -18.07 2.83
C LEU A 176 -10.93 -17.30 1.66
N LEU A 177 -11.01 -15.96 1.69
CA LEU A 177 -10.61 -15.13 0.55
C LEU A 177 -11.36 -15.52 -0.74
N ASN A 178 -10.65 -15.98 -1.75
CA ASN A 178 -11.16 -16.37 -3.08
C ASN A 178 -11.22 -17.90 -3.29
N PHE A 179 -11.06 -18.70 -2.23
CA PHE A 179 -11.12 -20.15 -2.28
C PHE A 179 -11.91 -20.71 -1.07
N LYS A 180 -12.09 -22.03 -1.03
CA LYS A 180 -12.81 -22.67 0.06
C LYS A 180 -11.90 -23.55 0.92
N VAL A 181 -12.28 -23.71 2.17
CA VAL A 181 -11.61 -24.59 3.13
C VAL A 181 -12.62 -25.46 3.88
N TYR A 182 -12.19 -26.61 4.31
CA TYR A 182 -12.79 -27.36 5.40
C TYR A 182 -11.94 -27.12 6.65
N LEU A 183 -12.59 -26.82 7.77
CA LEU A 183 -11.91 -26.59 9.05
C LEU A 183 -12.72 -27.22 10.18
N ASP A 184 -12.11 -28.14 10.92
CA ASP A 184 -12.62 -28.61 12.20
C ASP A 184 -11.55 -28.58 13.28
N LEU A 185 -11.98 -28.39 14.52
CA LEU A 185 -11.12 -28.26 15.69
C LEU A 185 -11.53 -29.27 16.74
N LYS A 186 -10.55 -29.97 17.33
CA LYS A 186 -10.70 -30.80 18.52
C LYS A 186 -9.78 -30.30 19.61
N LYS A 187 -10.29 -30.33 20.85
CA LYS A 187 -9.44 -30.07 22.02
C LYS A 187 -8.51 -31.27 22.18
N ASN A 188 -7.23 -30.95 22.40
CA ASN A 188 -6.19 -31.95 22.64
C ASN A 188 -6.14 -32.34 24.12
#